data_4e7d55537b1e3ad4db54c3beda4f985f
#
_entry.id   4e7d55537b1e3ad4db54c3beda4f985f
#
_cell.length_a   1.000
_cell.length_b   1.000
_cell.length_c   1.000
_cell.angle_alpha   90.00
_cell.angle_beta   90.00
_cell.angle_gamma   90.00
#
_symmetry.space_group_name_H-M   'P 1'
#
loop_
_entity.id
_entity.type
_entity.pdbx_description
1 polymer ?
#
loop_
_entity_poly.entity_id
_entity_poly.type
_entity_poly.pdbx_seq_one_letter_code
_entity_poly.pdbx_strand_id
1 'polypeptide(L)'
;RSTLFPYTTLFRSEPLELANCYSELNDPEAQKQAFDRFLTRRNKELTMDETFYHALRVGMPPAGGVGFGIDRLLMILTNSSDIIDVVPFSTYHESQKSN
;
A
#
# COMPACT_ATOMS: atom_id res chain seq x y z
N ARG A 1 -16.83 9.23 -20.02
CA ARG A 1 -15.55 8.51 -19.89
C ARG A 1 -14.99 8.82 -18.53
N SER A 2 -15.36 8.03 -17.53
CA SER A 2 -14.75 8.06 -16.22
C SER A 2 -13.40 7.34 -16.35
N THR A 3 -12.30 8.08 -16.34
CA THR A 3 -10.95 7.52 -16.22
C THR A 3 -10.75 7.13 -14.78
N LEU A 4 -11.03 5.88 -14.48
CA LEU A 4 -11.03 5.29 -13.13
C LEU A 4 -9.65 5.16 -12.48
N PHE A 5 -8.57 5.62 -13.12
CA PHE A 5 -7.22 5.62 -12.53
C PHE A 5 -6.42 6.82 -13.00
N PRO A 6 -6.68 8.00 -12.45
CA PRO A 6 -5.99 9.13 -13.02
C PRO A 6 -4.52 9.20 -12.64
N TYR A 7 -4.09 8.93 -11.44
CA TYR A 7 -2.71 9.29 -11.11
C TYR A 7 -2.20 8.56 -9.86
N THR A 8 -1.40 7.53 -10.08
CA THR A 8 -0.47 7.04 -9.09
C THR A 8 0.84 7.80 -9.27
N THR A 9 1.23 8.58 -8.29
CA THR A 9 2.52 9.27 -8.27
C THR A 9 3.47 8.51 -7.35
N LEU A 10 4.62 8.10 -7.91
CA LEU A 10 5.69 7.44 -7.17
C LEU A 10 6.76 8.48 -6.82
N PHE A 11 7.06 8.61 -5.54
CA PHE A 11 8.22 9.36 -5.08
C PHE A 11 9.38 8.40 -4.89
N ARG A 12 10.46 8.63 -5.64
CA ARG A 12 11.68 7.82 -5.58
C ARG A 12 12.87 8.71 -5.25
N SER A 13 13.68 8.24 -4.30
CA SER A 13 15.06 8.67 -4.17
C SER A 13 15.91 7.48 -4.62
N GLU A 14 16.71 7.64 -5.67
CA GLU A 14 17.41 6.54 -6.34
C GLU A 14 18.16 5.62 -5.38
N PRO A 15 17.95 4.29 -5.45
CA PRO A 15 16.98 3.50 -6.22
C PRO A 15 15.67 3.19 -5.46
N LEU A 16 15.38 3.92 -4.38
CA LEU A 16 14.39 3.57 -3.38
C LEU A 16 13.05 4.29 -3.62
N GLU A 17 11.96 3.53 -3.68
CA GLU A 17 10.60 4.07 -3.68
C GLU A 17 10.21 4.48 -2.26
N LEU A 18 9.96 5.77 -2.04
CA LEU A 18 9.62 6.33 -0.72
C LEU A 18 8.14 6.35 -0.44
N ALA A 19 7.35 6.75 -1.42
CA ALA A 19 5.92 6.93 -1.24
C ALA A 19 5.17 6.63 -2.53
N ASN A 20 3.94 6.18 -2.36
CA ASN A 20 2.98 5.95 -3.42
C ASN A 20 1.71 6.72 -3.09
N CYS A 21 1.28 7.60 -3.99
CA CYS A 21 0.08 8.42 -3.85
C CYS A 21 -0.96 8.01 -4.89
N TYR A 22 -2.21 8.02 -4.51
CA TYR A 22 -3.32 7.61 -5.37
C TYR A 22 -4.60 8.37 -5.03
N SER A 23 -5.54 8.38 -5.99
CA SER A 23 -6.90 8.81 -5.72
C SER A 23 -7.69 7.63 -5.17
N GLU A 24 -8.41 7.84 -4.07
CA GLU A 24 -9.23 6.80 -3.46
C GLU A 24 -10.44 6.48 -4.33
N LEU A 25 -10.80 5.20 -4.39
CA LEU A 25 -12.00 4.75 -5.04
C LEU A 25 -13.19 4.95 -4.09
N ASN A 26 -13.97 5.98 -4.35
CA ASN A 26 -15.10 6.39 -3.50
C ASN A 26 -16.47 5.90 -4.00
N ASP A 27 -16.52 5.22 -5.14
CA ASP A 27 -17.73 4.57 -5.65
C ASP A 27 -17.88 3.18 -5.04
N PRO A 28 -18.92 2.92 -4.20
CA PRO A 28 -19.10 1.64 -3.53
C PRO A 28 -19.30 0.47 -4.49
N GLU A 29 -19.98 0.67 -5.60
CA GLU A 29 -20.21 -0.42 -6.56
C GLU A 29 -18.92 -0.77 -7.33
N ALA A 30 -18.15 0.22 -7.73
CA ALA A 30 -16.84 0.00 -8.32
C ALA A 30 -15.87 -0.67 -7.35
N GLN A 31 -15.91 -0.30 -6.06
CA GLN A 31 -15.11 -0.93 -5.01
C GLN A 31 -15.48 -2.40 -4.83
N LYS A 32 -16.78 -2.71 -4.78
CA LYS A 32 -17.26 -4.09 -4.70
C LYS A 32 -16.78 -4.93 -5.87
N GLN A 33 -16.95 -4.43 -7.10
CA GLN A 33 -16.47 -5.12 -8.30
C GLN A 33 -14.96 -5.35 -8.31
N ALA A 34 -14.17 -4.38 -7.80
CA ALA A 34 -12.73 -4.52 -7.67
C ALA A 34 -12.37 -5.62 -6.66
N PHE A 35 -13.07 -5.68 -5.55
CA PHE A 35 -12.88 -6.69 -4.52
C PHE A 35 -13.25 -8.10 -5.01
N ASP A 36 -14.39 -8.26 -5.68
CA ASP A 36 -14.83 -9.54 -6.26
C ASP A 36 -13.81 -10.06 -7.28
N ARG A 37 -13.28 -9.19 -8.13
CA ARG A 37 -12.21 -9.55 -9.08
C ARG A 37 -10.93 -9.99 -8.37
N PHE A 38 -10.57 -9.35 -7.26
CA PHE A 38 -9.40 -9.70 -6.46
C PHE A 38 -9.56 -11.08 -5.80
N LEU A 39 -10.74 -11.37 -5.24
CA LEU A 39 -11.04 -12.67 -4.63
C LEU A 39 -10.98 -13.79 -5.65
N THR A 40 -11.60 -13.60 -6.81
CA THR A 40 -11.62 -14.59 -7.90
C THR A 40 -10.21 -14.95 -8.36
N ARG A 41 -9.29 -13.97 -8.44
CA ARG A 41 -7.91 -14.20 -8.86
C ARG A 41 -7.06 -14.94 -7.83
N ARG A 42 -7.36 -14.80 -6.55
CA ARG A 42 -6.55 -15.39 -5.47
C ARG A 42 -7.06 -16.71 -4.93
N ASN A 43 -8.20 -17.19 -5.40
CA ASN A 43 -8.82 -18.44 -4.90
C ASN A 43 -8.91 -18.49 -3.37
N LYS A 44 -9.15 -17.35 -2.71
CA LYS A 44 -9.22 -17.23 -1.26
C LYS A 44 -10.66 -17.06 -0.80
N GLU A 45 -11.02 -17.79 0.25
CA GLU A 45 -12.27 -17.63 1.00
C GLU A 45 -12.28 -16.33 1.86
N LEU A 46 -11.84 -15.23 1.24
CA LEU A 46 -11.92 -13.92 1.90
C LEU A 46 -13.30 -13.33 1.58
N THR A 47 -13.99 -12.92 2.60
CA THR A 47 -15.25 -12.18 2.47
C THR A 47 -14.94 -10.68 2.43
N MET A 48 -15.78 -9.93 1.73
CA MET A 48 -15.73 -8.47 1.75
C MET A 48 -16.07 -7.97 3.18
N ASP A 49 -15.38 -6.91 3.61
CA ASP A 49 -15.75 -6.20 4.83
C ASP A 49 -17.04 -5.42 4.59
N GLU A 50 -18.15 -5.99 5.07
CA GLU A 50 -19.47 -5.41 4.93
C GLU A 50 -19.57 -4.05 5.66
N THR A 51 -18.85 -3.88 6.76
CA THR A 51 -18.84 -2.63 7.53
C THR A 51 -18.21 -1.51 6.69
N PHE A 52 -17.09 -1.81 6.05
CA PHE A 52 -16.43 -0.87 5.14
C PHE A 52 -17.31 -0.55 3.93
N TYR A 53 -17.94 -1.55 3.32
CA TYR A 53 -18.83 -1.35 2.19
C TYR A 53 -20.05 -0.50 2.56
N HIS A 54 -20.65 -0.74 3.72
CA HIS A 54 -21.74 0.09 4.22
C HIS A 54 -21.32 1.53 4.48
N ALA A 55 -20.14 1.75 5.04
CA ALA A 55 -19.60 3.09 5.25
C ALA A 55 -19.42 3.84 3.92
N LEU A 56 -18.91 3.18 2.88
CA LEU A 56 -18.81 3.76 1.54
C LEU A 56 -20.16 4.16 0.95
N ARG A 57 -21.21 3.36 1.19
CA ARG A 57 -22.57 3.65 0.71
C ARG A 57 -23.20 4.84 1.39
N VAL A 58 -22.84 5.14 2.64
CA VAL A 58 -23.26 6.38 3.31
C VAL A 58 -22.71 7.61 2.60
N GLY A 59 -21.56 7.49 2.00
CA GLY A 59 -20.91 8.48 1.14
C GLY A 59 -19.46 8.74 1.57
N MET A 60 -18.58 8.70 0.59
CA MET A 60 -17.17 9.08 0.75
C MET A 60 -16.88 10.24 -0.19
N PRO A 61 -16.44 11.41 0.30
CA PRO A 61 -16.05 12.51 -0.57
C PRO A 61 -14.79 12.14 -1.38
N PRO A 62 -14.51 12.86 -2.48
CA PRO A 62 -13.25 12.72 -3.18
C PRO A 62 -12.08 12.87 -2.21
N ALA A 63 -11.21 11.86 -2.18
CA ALA A 63 -10.08 11.79 -1.27
C ALA A 63 -8.84 11.25 -1.99
N GLY A 64 -7.67 11.57 -1.46
CA GLY A 64 -6.40 10.98 -1.87
C GLY A 64 -5.81 10.14 -0.76
N GLY A 65 -5.12 9.07 -1.14
CA GLY A 65 -4.35 8.23 -0.25
C GLY A 65 -2.86 8.35 -0.49
N VAL A 66 -2.08 8.13 0.56
CA VAL A 66 -0.63 8.04 0.48
C VAL A 66 -0.12 6.86 1.32
N GLY A 67 0.64 5.97 0.68
CA GLY A 67 1.44 4.96 1.34
C GLY A 67 2.87 5.44 1.46
N PHE A 68 3.40 5.55 2.67
CA PHE A 68 4.72 6.09 2.93
C PHE A 68 5.61 5.08 3.66
N GLY A 69 6.79 4.80 3.09
CA GLY A 69 7.75 3.86 3.68
C GLY A 69 8.65 4.52 4.72
N ILE A 70 8.29 4.42 6.00
CA ILE A 70 9.04 5.01 7.11
C ILE A 70 10.45 4.44 7.20
N ASP A 71 10.60 3.12 7.11
CA ASP A 71 11.92 2.48 7.16
C ASP A 71 12.82 2.94 6.01
N ARG A 72 12.25 3.09 4.81
CA ARG A 72 12.98 3.60 3.66
C ARG A 72 13.38 5.06 3.81
N LEU A 73 12.53 5.88 4.43
CA LEU A 73 12.91 7.24 4.78
C LEU A 73 14.07 7.26 5.77
N LEU A 74 14.02 6.41 6.80
CA LEU A 74 15.10 6.29 7.77
C LEU A 74 16.41 5.86 7.10
N MET A 75 16.39 4.90 6.17
CA MET A 75 17.58 4.52 5.40
C MET A 75 18.21 5.73 4.72
N ILE A 76 17.41 6.61 4.11
CA ILE A 76 17.93 7.81 3.43
C ILE A 76 18.50 8.81 4.45
N LEU A 77 17.77 9.09 5.53
CA LEU A 77 18.19 10.07 6.54
C LEU A 77 19.45 9.63 7.30
N THR A 78 19.64 8.33 7.49
CA THR A 78 20.82 7.77 8.19
C THR A 78 21.92 7.32 7.23
N ASN A 79 21.70 7.45 5.91
CA ASN A 79 22.60 6.93 4.87
C ASN A 79 22.90 5.43 5.04
N SER A 80 21.91 4.65 5.47
CA SER A 80 21.99 3.21 5.63
C SER A 80 21.66 2.50 4.31
N SER A 81 22.46 1.51 3.94
CA SER A 81 22.25 0.73 2.71
C SER A 81 21.32 -0.47 2.90
N ASP A 82 21.10 -0.88 4.16
CA ASP A 82 20.26 -2.02 4.48
C ASP A 82 19.11 -1.62 5.41
N ILE A 83 17.93 -2.16 5.12
CA ILE A 83 16.72 -1.92 5.91
C ILE A 83 16.85 -2.46 7.34
N ILE A 84 17.64 -3.50 7.53
CA ILE A 84 17.87 -4.10 8.86
C ILE A 84 18.51 -3.09 9.81
N ASP A 85 19.33 -2.18 9.31
CA ASP A 85 20.03 -1.17 10.13
C ASP A 85 19.09 -0.13 10.73
N VAL A 86 17.89 0.00 10.18
CA VAL A 86 16.91 1.02 10.60
C VAL A 86 15.64 0.44 11.22
N VAL A 87 15.45 -0.88 11.13
CA VAL A 87 14.29 -1.56 11.73
C VAL A 87 14.60 -1.93 13.18
N PRO A 88 13.98 -1.29 14.19
CA PRO A 88 14.10 -1.73 15.56
C PRO A 88 13.44 -3.10 15.73
N PHE A 89 14.08 -4.01 16.44
CA PHE A 89 13.57 -5.36 16.69
C PHE A 89 13.44 -6.25 15.44
N SER A 90 14.41 -6.15 14.53
CA SER A 90 14.49 -7.06 13.39
C SER A 90 14.56 -8.52 13.88
N THR A 91 13.65 -9.37 13.37
CA THR A 91 13.68 -10.82 13.60
C THR A 91 14.64 -11.55 12.67
N TYR A 92 15.39 -10.82 11.85
CA TYR A 92 16.40 -11.38 10.98
C TYR A 92 17.60 -11.83 11.80
N HIS A 93 17.69 -13.13 12.07
CA HIS A 93 18.86 -13.69 12.73
C HIS A 93 20.06 -13.69 11.78
N GLU A 94 21.23 -13.31 12.30
CA GLU A 94 22.55 -13.32 11.63
C GLU A 94 23.04 -14.72 11.21
N SER A 95 22.16 -15.59 10.72
CA SER A 95 22.56 -16.97 10.35
C SER A 95 23.28 -17.07 8.99
N GLN A 96 23.72 -15.96 8.39
CA GLN A 96 24.48 -15.98 7.13
C GLN A 96 25.78 -15.17 7.11
N LYS A 97 26.39 -14.92 8.27
CA LYS A 97 27.77 -14.46 8.31
C LYS A 97 28.69 -15.58 8.80
N SER A 98 28.71 -16.72 8.08
CA SER A 98 29.81 -17.68 8.16
C SER A 98 29.96 -18.39 6.84
N ASN A 99 30.69 -17.76 5.95
CA ASN A 99 31.76 -18.36 5.12
C ASN A 99 32.43 -17.27 4.28
#